data_0329b2e69635fdc6e865014e54876d7b
#
_entry.id   0329b2e69635fdc6e865014e54876d7b
#
_cell.length_a   1.000
_cell.length_b   1.000
_cell.length_c   1.000
_cell.angle_alpha   90.00
_cell.angle_beta   90.00
_cell.angle_gamma   90.00
#
_symmetry.space_group_name_H-M   'P 1'
#
loop_
_entity.id
_entity.type
_entity.pdbx_description
1 polymer ?
#
loop_
_entity_poly.entity_id
_entity_poly.type
_entity_poly.pdbx_seq_one_letter_code
_entity_poly.pdbx_strand_id
1 'polypeptide(L)'
;RTLVALRQADPHTDLAQAPLAPAPGLADIERLAAVTADAGVRVDVRWAGEQRRLPADIDLSAYRIVQEAVTNVVRHADTGHCQVAIDYGTEELSVEVLDDGRGTPGAQGSGFGITGMRERVSLLHGRFSAGPRPEGGFRVAARLPLPEPAAAQAGVR
;
A
#
# COMPACT_ATOMS: atom_id res chain seq x y z
N ARG A 1 29.77 22.18 6.19
CA ARG A 1 30.08 21.67 4.87
C ARG A 1 30.31 20.19 4.87
N THR A 2 31.37 19.77 5.54
CA THR A 2 31.64 18.35 5.64
C THR A 2 30.49 17.61 6.29
N LEU A 3 29.89 18.22 7.29
CA LEU A 3 28.76 17.59 7.98
C LEU A 3 27.57 17.41 7.08
N VAL A 4 27.33 18.38 6.21
CA VAL A 4 26.21 18.24 5.29
C VAL A 4 26.46 17.09 4.33
N ALA A 5 27.68 16.96 3.85
CA ALA A 5 28.01 15.88 2.95
C ALA A 5 27.85 14.52 3.63
N LEU A 6 28.25 14.43 4.89
CA LEU A 6 28.12 13.18 5.62
C LEU A 6 26.66 12.79 5.81
N ARG A 7 25.81 13.75 6.11
CA ARG A 7 24.39 13.44 6.27
C ARG A 7 23.77 12.97 4.97
N GLN A 8 24.19 13.58 3.87
CA GLN A 8 23.66 13.16 2.59
C GLN A 8 24.17 11.80 2.20
N ALA A 9 25.35 11.46 2.65
CA ALA A 9 25.93 10.18 2.31
C ALA A 9 25.33 9.03 3.11
N ASP A 10 24.63 9.35 4.19
CA ASP A 10 24.12 8.30 5.08
C ASP A 10 22.63 8.50 5.36
N PRO A 11 21.80 8.17 4.40
CA PRO A 11 20.36 8.31 4.62
C PRO A 11 19.81 7.45 5.75
N HIS A 12 20.47 6.33 6.01
CA HIS A 12 20.00 5.47 7.08
C HIS A 12 20.18 6.12 8.44
N THR A 13 21.26 6.83 8.61
CA THR A 13 21.49 7.54 9.85
C THR A 13 20.44 8.62 10.04
N ASP A 14 20.09 9.31 8.98
CA ASP A 14 19.07 10.34 9.07
C ASP A 14 17.73 9.75 9.46
N LEU A 15 17.38 8.63 8.87
CA LEU A 15 16.13 7.98 9.21
C LEU A 15 16.12 7.53 10.68
N ALA A 16 17.23 7.01 11.14
CA ALA A 16 17.32 6.57 12.52
C ALA A 16 17.21 7.72 13.49
N GLN A 17 17.68 8.88 13.09
CA GLN A 17 17.70 10.05 13.94
C GLN A 17 16.46 10.91 13.83
N ALA A 18 15.50 10.51 13.01
CA ALA A 18 14.25 11.24 12.85
C ALA A 18 13.09 10.47 13.47
N PRO A 19 13.12 10.28 14.80
CA PRO A 19 12.09 9.45 15.45
C PRO A 19 10.72 10.11 15.50
N LEU A 20 10.64 11.38 15.17
CA LEU A 20 9.40 12.13 15.30
C LEU A 20 8.39 11.81 14.22
N ALA A 21 8.85 11.26 13.11
CA ALA A 21 7.96 10.93 12.01
C ALA A 21 7.56 9.46 12.11
N PRO A 22 6.33 9.17 12.56
CA PRO A 22 5.89 7.78 12.61
C PRO A 22 5.79 7.20 11.22
N ALA A 23 5.91 5.89 11.13
CA ALA A 23 5.75 5.21 9.86
C ALA A 23 4.32 5.42 9.37
N PRO A 24 4.13 5.53 8.06
CA PRO A 24 2.78 5.66 7.52
C PRO A 24 2.00 4.37 7.68
N GLY A 25 0.70 4.50 7.62
CA GLY A 25 -0.20 3.36 7.71
C GLY A 25 -1.50 3.69 7.03
N LEU A 26 -2.50 2.83 7.22
CA LEU A 26 -3.78 3.01 6.56
C LEU A 26 -4.48 4.31 6.94
N ALA A 27 -4.13 4.88 8.09
CA ALA A 27 -4.68 6.18 8.47
C ALA A 27 -4.24 7.29 7.51
N ASP A 28 -3.22 7.06 6.71
CA ASP A 28 -2.70 8.05 5.78
C ASP A 28 -3.24 7.89 4.36
N ILE A 29 -4.13 6.92 4.15
CA ILE A 29 -4.64 6.64 2.80
C ILE A 29 -5.40 7.85 2.23
N GLU A 30 -6.19 8.53 3.06
CA GLU A 30 -6.95 9.67 2.55
C GLU A 30 -6.03 10.80 2.13
N ARG A 31 -4.92 10.98 2.83
CA ARG A 31 -3.92 11.97 2.43
C ARG A 31 -3.25 11.57 1.12
N LEU A 32 -2.95 10.29 0.97
CA LEU A 32 -2.39 9.78 -0.27
C LEU A 32 -3.35 10.05 -1.43
N ALA A 33 -4.64 9.82 -1.21
CA ALA A 33 -5.65 10.06 -2.23
C ALA A 33 -5.67 11.54 -2.64
N ALA A 34 -5.55 12.44 -1.66
CA ALA A 34 -5.56 13.87 -1.95
C ALA A 34 -4.34 14.28 -2.77
N VAL A 35 -3.17 13.78 -2.40
CA VAL A 35 -1.94 14.08 -3.15
C VAL A 35 -2.03 13.53 -4.56
N THR A 36 -2.60 12.35 -4.72
CA THR A 36 -2.74 11.72 -6.03
C THR A 36 -3.71 12.51 -6.91
N ALA A 37 -4.75 13.05 -6.31
CA ALA A 37 -5.69 13.89 -7.05
C ALA A 37 -4.99 15.11 -7.63
N ASP A 38 -4.06 15.68 -6.86
CA ASP A 38 -3.28 16.81 -7.37
C ASP A 38 -2.41 16.42 -8.56
N ALA A 39 -2.07 15.15 -8.65
CA ALA A 39 -1.31 14.65 -9.79
C ALA A 39 -2.20 14.23 -10.97
N GLY A 40 -3.50 14.45 -10.85
CA GLY A 40 -4.42 14.21 -11.95
C GLY A 40 -5.17 12.89 -11.90
N VAL A 41 -5.06 12.13 -10.84
CA VAL A 41 -5.76 10.85 -10.71
C VAL A 41 -6.65 10.88 -9.47
N ARG A 42 -7.95 10.77 -9.68
CA ARG A 42 -8.89 10.70 -8.56
C ARG A 42 -8.90 9.30 -7.99
N VAL A 43 -8.77 9.22 -6.68
CA VAL A 43 -8.74 7.95 -5.97
C VAL A 43 -10.01 7.84 -5.14
N ASP A 44 -10.84 6.85 -5.45
CA ASP A 44 -12.01 6.53 -4.63
C ASP A 44 -11.61 5.48 -3.61
N VAL A 45 -11.70 5.82 -2.34
CA VAL A 45 -11.30 4.91 -1.27
C VAL A 45 -12.56 4.31 -0.65
N ARG A 46 -12.61 3.01 -0.55
CA ARG A 46 -13.72 2.29 0.05
C ARG A 46 -13.23 1.47 1.22
N TRP A 47 -13.90 1.61 2.33
CA TRP A 47 -13.57 0.90 3.56
C TRP A 47 -14.68 -0.09 3.87
N ALA A 48 -14.30 -1.31 4.22
CA ALA A 48 -15.26 -2.34 4.62
C ALA A 48 -14.75 -3.03 5.87
N GLY A 49 -15.66 -3.64 6.59
CA GLY A 49 -15.31 -4.32 7.82
C GLY A 49 -15.15 -3.34 8.97
N GLU A 50 -14.85 -3.91 10.11
CA GLU A 50 -14.71 -3.12 11.32
C GLU A 50 -13.26 -2.68 11.49
N GLN A 51 -13.01 -1.39 11.33
CA GLN A 51 -11.66 -0.86 11.46
C GLN A 51 -11.14 -1.10 12.86
N ARG A 52 -9.88 -1.47 12.94
CA ARG A 52 -9.23 -1.67 14.22
C ARG A 52 -7.73 -1.45 14.06
N ARG A 53 -7.06 -1.36 15.18
CA ARG A 53 -5.62 -1.17 15.16
C ARG A 53 -4.95 -2.42 14.61
N LEU A 54 -4.02 -2.22 13.72
CA LEU A 54 -3.28 -3.30 13.09
C LEU A 54 -1.87 -3.37 13.65
N PRO A 55 -1.24 -4.55 13.61
CA PRO A 55 0.20 -4.61 13.89
C PRO A 55 0.94 -3.65 12.97
N ALA A 56 2.02 -3.08 13.50
CA ALA A 56 2.72 -2.01 12.79
C ALA A 56 3.24 -2.46 11.44
N ASP A 57 3.74 -3.71 11.34
CA ASP A 57 4.27 -4.19 10.08
C ASP A 57 3.18 -4.39 9.03
N ILE A 58 2.01 -4.84 9.45
CA ILE A 58 0.89 -5.02 8.52
C ILE A 58 0.37 -3.66 8.06
N ASP A 59 0.24 -2.74 9.00
CA ASP A 59 -0.27 -1.40 8.69
C ASP A 59 0.64 -0.71 7.67
N LEU A 60 1.95 -0.76 7.91
CA LEU A 60 2.90 -0.15 6.99
C LEU A 60 2.89 -0.84 5.63
N SER A 61 2.88 -2.17 5.63
CA SER A 61 2.91 -2.89 4.36
C SER A 61 1.65 -2.65 3.54
N ALA A 62 0.50 -2.61 4.20
CA ALA A 62 -0.74 -2.31 3.50
C ALA A 62 -0.67 -0.93 2.86
N TYR A 63 -0.18 0.05 3.61
CA TYR A 63 -0.04 1.39 3.05
C TYR A 63 0.92 1.40 1.86
N ARG A 64 2.06 0.72 1.98
CA ARG A 64 3.05 0.71 0.90
C ARG A 64 2.49 0.05 -0.36
N ILE A 65 1.70 -0.99 -0.20
CA ILE A 65 1.07 -1.64 -1.36
C ILE A 65 0.16 -0.66 -2.08
N VAL A 66 -0.68 0.04 -1.33
CA VAL A 66 -1.57 1.03 -1.94
C VAL A 66 -0.77 2.14 -2.59
N GLN A 67 0.24 2.64 -1.90
CA GLN A 67 1.07 3.72 -2.42
C GLN A 67 1.73 3.33 -3.74
N GLU A 68 2.31 2.14 -3.77
CA GLU A 68 3.00 1.68 -4.98
C GLU A 68 2.02 1.46 -6.13
N ALA A 69 0.87 0.86 -5.83
CA ALA A 69 -0.13 0.59 -6.85
C ALA A 69 -0.72 1.90 -7.40
N VAL A 70 -0.99 2.85 -6.55
CA VAL A 70 -1.53 4.14 -6.97
C VAL A 70 -0.48 4.92 -7.77
N THR A 71 0.78 4.85 -7.37
CA THR A 71 1.85 5.46 -8.13
C THR A 71 1.94 4.87 -9.53
N ASN A 72 1.76 3.56 -9.64
CA ASN A 72 1.75 2.91 -10.94
C ASN A 72 0.58 3.40 -11.80
N VAL A 73 -0.57 3.65 -11.20
CA VAL A 73 -1.70 4.20 -11.95
C VAL A 73 -1.32 5.56 -12.52
N VAL A 74 -0.74 6.42 -11.70
CA VAL A 74 -0.35 7.76 -12.15
C VAL A 74 0.63 7.68 -13.30
N ARG A 75 1.58 6.76 -13.23
CA ARG A 75 2.67 6.71 -14.20
C ARG A 75 2.32 5.96 -15.48
N HIS A 76 1.47 4.94 -15.38
CA HIS A 76 1.36 3.98 -16.47
C HIS A 76 -0.04 3.71 -16.97
N ALA A 77 -1.08 4.04 -16.21
CA ALA A 77 -2.42 3.57 -16.55
C ALA A 77 -3.12 4.43 -17.58
N ASP A 78 -2.66 5.65 -17.77
CA ASP A 78 -3.30 6.57 -18.73
C ASP A 78 -4.79 6.70 -18.41
N THR A 79 -5.07 7.03 -17.17
CA THR A 79 -6.44 7.23 -16.71
C THR A 79 -6.43 8.29 -15.63
N GLY A 80 -7.58 8.91 -15.44
CA GLY A 80 -7.73 9.91 -14.37
C GLY A 80 -8.43 9.39 -13.13
N HIS A 81 -8.52 8.07 -12.98
CA HIS A 81 -9.32 7.51 -11.87
C HIS A 81 -8.84 6.13 -11.48
N CYS A 82 -8.84 5.86 -10.18
CA CYS A 82 -8.65 4.51 -9.69
C CYS A 82 -9.44 4.33 -8.40
N GLN A 83 -9.55 3.10 -7.96
CA GLN A 83 -10.34 2.73 -6.79
C GLN A 83 -9.47 1.93 -5.85
N VAL A 84 -9.51 2.28 -4.56
CA VAL A 84 -8.81 1.55 -3.52
C VAL A 84 -9.85 0.99 -2.57
N ALA A 85 -9.80 -0.31 -2.33
CA ALA A 85 -10.72 -0.97 -1.40
C ALA A 85 -9.92 -1.63 -0.29
N ILE A 86 -10.31 -1.37 0.94
CA ILE A 86 -9.65 -1.93 2.13
C ILE A 86 -10.72 -2.57 2.98
N ASP A 87 -10.55 -3.87 3.25
CA ASP A 87 -11.54 -4.66 3.97
C ASP A 87 -10.88 -5.29 5.19
N TYR A 88 -11.37 -4.90 6.37
CA TYR A 88 -10.91 -5.46 7.63
C TYR A 88 -11.70 -6.72 7.93
N GLY A 89 -11.20 -7.86 7.46
CA GLY A 89 -11.83 -9.12 7.78
C GLY A 89 -11.45 -9.61 9.17
N THR A 90 -12.03 -10.71 9.55
CA THR A 90 -11.75 -11.30 10.86
C THR A 90 -10.33 -11.85 10.93
N GLU A 91 -9.92 -12.54 9.89
CA GLU A 91 -8.64 -13.23 9.88
C GLU A 91 -7.62 -12.63 8.94
N GLU A 92 -8.04 -11.73 8.10
CA GLU A 92 -7.12 -11.11 7.17
C GLU A 92 -7.60 -9.73 6.76
N LEU A 93 -6.65 -8.93 6.34
CA LEU A 93 -6.90 -7.62 5.78
C LEU A 93 -6.78 -7.74 4.27
N SER A 94 -7.78 -7.29 3.54
CA SER A 94 -7.75 -7.30 2.08
C SER A 94 -7.51 -5.89 1.57
N VAL A 95 -6.63 -5.76 0.60
CA VAL A 95 -6.32 -4.49 -0.03
C VAL A 95 -6.39 -4.70 -1.53
N GLU A 96 -7.09 -3.82 -2.22
CA GLU A 96 -7.23 -3.94 -3.66
C GLU A 96 -7.17 -2.57 -4.30
N VAL A 97 -6.44 -2.46 -5.40
CA VAL A 97 -6.38 -1.23 -6.18
C VAL A 97 -6.74 -1.58 -7.62
N LEU A 98 -7.75 -0.90 -8.14
CA LEU A 98 -8.26 -1.14 -9.49
C LEU A 98 -8.16 0.13 -10.30
N ASP A 99 -7.75 0.01 -11.56
CA ASP A 99 -7.91 1.11 -12.49
C ASP A 99 -8.56 0.59 -13.77
N ASP A 100 -9.04 1.49 -14.57
CA ASP A 100 -9.66 1.18 -15.86
C ASP A 100 -8.85 1.79 -16.99
N GLY A 101 -7.58 1.97 -16.80
CA GLY A 101 -6.73 2.65 -17.74
C GLY A 101 -6.44 1.86 -18.98
N ARG A 102 -5.74 2.52 -19.90
CA ARG A 102 -5.33 1.92 -21.16
C ARG A 102 -3.83 1.86 -21.29
N GLY A 103 -3.14 1.93 -20.14
CA GLY A 103 -1.70 1.85 -20.15
C GLY A 103 -1.23 0.54 -20.75
N THR A 104 0.02 0.53 -21.17
CA THR A 104 0.61 -0.64 -21.77
C THR A 104 0.71 -1.73 -20.70
N PRO A 105 0.01 -2.87 -20.89
CA PRO A 105 0.05 -3.91 -19.87
C PRO A 105 1.46 -4.35 -19.51
N GLY A 106 2.34 -4.40 -20.51
CA GLY A 106 3.71 -4.79 -20.23
C GLY A 106 4.45 -3.83 -19.34
N ALA A 107 4.13 -2.54 -19.43
CA ALA A 107 4.80 -1.55 -18.60
C ALA A 107 4.45 -1.75 -17.13
N GLN A 108 3.19 -2.04 -16.84
CA GLN A 108 2.77 -2.25 -15.46
C GLN A 108 3.27 -3.57 -14.92
N GLY A 109 3.45 -4.55 -15.80
CA GLY A 109 3.94 -5.84 -15.40
C GLY A 109 5.44 -5.97 -15.44
N SER A 110 6.14 -4.87 -15.64
CA SER A 110 7.59 -4.91 -15.85
C SER A 110 8.37 -5.29 -14.60
N GLY A 111 7.72 -5.35 -13.47
CA GLY A 111 8.38 -5.79 -12.24
C GLY A 111 8.70 -4.70 -11.27
N PHE A 112 8.74 -3.46 -11.70
CA PHE A 112 9.00 -2.38 -10.78
C PHE A 112 7.84 -2.24 -9.83
N GLY A 113 8.12 -2.28 -8.56
CA GLY A 113 7.08 -2.18 -7.57
C GLY A 113 6.27 -3.45 -7.39
N ILE A 114 5.91 -4.13 -8.49
CA ILE A 114 5.12 -5.36 -8.38
C ILE A 114 5.90 -6.44 -7.63
N THR A 115 7.16 -6.65 -8.02
CA THR A 115 7.99 -7.62 -7.31
C THR A 115 8.17 -7.24 -5.85
N GLY A 116 8.40 -5.98 -5.58
CA GLY A 116 8.55 -5.51 -4.21
C GLY A 116 7.29 -5.70 -3.38
N MET A 117 6.13 -5.43 -3.98
CA MET A 117 4.87 -5.66 -3.30
C MET A 117 4.68 -7.14 -2.98
N ARG A 118 4.97 -8.00 -3.94
CA ARG A 118 4.83 -9.45 -3.76
C ARG A 118 5.73 -9.94 -2.63
N GLU A 119 6.97 -9.47 -2.62
CA GLU A 119 7.89 -9.86 -1.56
C GLU A 119 7.43 -9.39 -0.20
N ARG A 120 6.94 -8.16 -0.13
CA ARG A 120 6.46 -7.62 1.13
C ARG A 120 5.30 -8.42 1.69
N VAL A 121 4.36 -8.79 0.82
CA VAL A 121 3.22 -9.61 1.22
C VAL A 121 3.69 -11.00 1.66
N SER A 122 4.64 -11.55 0.94
CA SER A 122 5.18 -12.87 1.24
C SER A 122 5.83 -12.93 2.62
N LEU A 123 6.54 -11.86 2.97
CA LEU A 123 7.18 -11.78 4.28
C LEU A 123 6.17 -11.80 5.41
N LEU A 124 4.95 -11.37 5.14
CA LEU A 124 3.88 -11.38 6.13
C LEU A 124 2.98 -12.61 6.00
N HIS A 125 3.39 -13.57 5.19
CA HIS A 125 2.65 -14.82 4.97
C HIS A 125 1.30 -14.58 4.31
N GLY A 126 1.22 -13.51 3.51
CA GLY A 126 -0.01 -13.19 2.81
C GLY A 126 -0.04 -13.71 1.39
N ARG A 127 -1.06 -13.30 0.66
CA ARG A 127 -1.21 -13.65 -0.75
C ARG A 127 -1.27 -12.39 -1.59
N PHE A 128 -0.72 -12.45 -2.78
CA PHE A 128 -0.63 -11.30 -3.65
C PHE A 128 -0.94 -11.70 -5.08
N SER A 129 -1.70 -10.84 -5.77
CA SER A 129 -1.90 -11.01 -7.20
C SER A 129 -1.95 -9.65 -7.87
N ALA A 130 -1.49 -9.60 -9.11
CA ALA A 130 -1.50 -8.38 -9.89
C ALA A 130 -1.58 -8.77 -11.36
N GLY A 131 -2.39 -8.06 -12.12
CA GLY A 131 -2.50 -8.34 -13.53
C GLY A 131 -3.58 -7.52 -14.19
N PRO A 132 -3.66 -7.62 -15.53
CA PRO A 132 -4.69 -6.89 -16.26
C PRO A 132 -6.08 -7.45 -15.97
N ARG A 133 -7.04 -6.56 -16.04
CA ARG A 133 -8.44 -6.94 -15.83
C ARG A 133 -9.06 -7.33 -17.15
N PRO A 134 -10.00 -8.31 -17.14
CA PRO A 134 -10.65 -8.70 -18.40
C PRO A 134 -11.36 -7.56 -19.09
N GLU A 135 -11.93 -6.65 -18.32
CA GLU A 135 -12.67 -5.52 -18.87
C GLU A 135 -11.80 -4.32 -19.17
N GLY A 136 -10.49 -4.45 -19.00
CA GLY A 136 -9.56 -3.34 -19.21
C GLY A 136 -9.07 -2.80 -17.89
N GLY A 137 -7.85 -2.28 -17.91
CA GLY A 137 -7.22 -1.77 -16.69
C GLY A 137 -6.40 -2.82 -16.00
N PHE A 138 -6.05 -2.52 -14.75
CA PHE A 138 -5.12 -3.35 -13.98
C PHE A 138 -5.64 -3.52 -12.58
N ARG A 139 -5.31 -4.63 -11.95
CA ARG A 139 -5.73 -4.95 -10.60
C ARG A 139 -4.54 -5.38 -9.77
N VAL A 140 -4.42 -4.81 -8.58
CA VAL A 140 -3.45 -5.24 -7.57
C VAL A 140 -4.26 -5.65 -6.35
N ALA A 141 -4.00 -6.84 -5.82
CA ALA A 141 -4.73 -7.33 -4.66
C ALA A 141 -3.79 -8.04 -3.71
N ALA A 142 -3.99 -7.81 -2.42
CA ALA A 142 -3.20 -8.45 -1.39
C ALA A 142 -4.09 -8.84 -0.23
N ARG A 143 -3.75 -9.96 0.40
CA ARG A 143 -4.41 -10.40 1.63
C ARG A 143 -3.35 -10.66 2.66
N LEU A 144 -3.48 -9.98 3.79
CA LEU A 144 -2.50 -10.02 4.86
C LEU A 144 -3.13 -10.65 6.09
N PRO A 145 -2.59 -11.78 6.59
CA PRO A 145 -3.16 -12.42 7.77
C PRO A 145 -3.10 -11.49 8.97
N LEU A 146 -4.13 -11.53 9.76
CA LEU A 146 -4.20 -10.74 10.98
C LEU A 146 -4.08 -11.65 12.18
N PRO A 147 -3.43 -11.19 13.25
CA PRO A 147 -3.37 -11.97 14.47
C PRO A 147 -4.72 -12.01 15.14
N GLU A 148 -4.86 -12.89 16.10
CA GLU A 148 -6.09 -12.99 16.85
C GLU A 148 -6.44 -11.67 17.50
N PRO A 149 -7.73 -11.36 17.63
CA PRO A 149 -8.15 -10.11 18.25
C PRO A 149 -7.64 -10.01 19.69
N ALA A 150 -7.43 -8.78 20.12
CA ALA A 150 -6.97 -8.53 21.48
C ALA A 150 -7.95 -9.07 22.53
N ALA A 151 -9.24 -9.06 22.19
CA ALA A 151 -10.25 -9.57 23.13
C ALA A 151 -10.04 -11.04 23.41
N ALA A 152 -9.65 -11.81 22.39
CA ALA A 152 -9.37 -13.23 22.60
C ALA A 152 -8.14 -13.40 23.51
N GLN A 153 -7.17 -12.57 23.35
CA GLN A 153 -5.98 -12.63 24.20
C GLN A 153 -6.31 -12.30 25.65
N ALA A 154 -7.18 -11.32 25.84
CA ALA A 154 -7.60 -10.96 27.18
C ALA A 154 -8.35 -12.11 27.85
N GLY A 155 -9.08 -12.86 27.09
CA GLY A 155 -9.82 -13.99 27.62
C GLY A 155 -8.96 -15.16 28.07
N VAL A 156 -7.72 -15.17 27.65
CA VAL A 156 -6.82 -16.27 28.02
C VAL A 156 -6.43 -16.18 29.49
N ARG A 157 -6.43 -15.00 30.07
CA ARG A 157 -6.10 -14.85 31.47
C ARG A 157 -7.24 -15.30 32.36
#